data_809842387dfe2a01f5d4918b167f1740
#
_entry.id   809842387dfe2a01f5d4918b167f1740
#
_cell.length_a   1.000
_cell.length_b   1.000
_cell.length_c   1.000
_cell.angle_alpha   90.00
_cell.angle_beta   90.00
_cell.angle_gamma   90.00
#
_symmetry.space_group_name_H-M   'P 1'
#
loop_
_entity.id
_entity.type
_entity.pdbx_description
1 polymer ?
#
loop_
_entity_poly.entity_id
_entity_poly.type
_entity_poly.pdbx_seq_one_letter_code
_entity_poly.pdbx_strand_id
1 'polypeptide(L)'
;MADQNNHSEDIIYLIKCLDKELAKDFDRRLAEFGLTGQQGRLLFFIYCQTHHEGNIVHQNDVEKTFLLSKSTVSGLVDRLVKKELIERVIESPYVSLVVTQKGTDIVESIRKNKNQTIKKLTQNLSDEEVQRMIQNIKLLINNIKEEEEDAK
;
A
#
# COMPACT_ATOMS: atom_id res chain seq x y z
N MET A 1 -33.17 1.97 26.92
CA MET A 1 -31.84 1.35 27.14
C MET A 1 -30.89 1.96 26.15
N ALA A 2 -29.99 2.75 26.61
CA ALA A 2 -29.04 3.42 25.73
C ALA A 2 -28.01 2.41 25.30
N ASP A 3 -28.05 2.03 24.02
CA ASP A 3 -26.89 1.51 23.31
C ASP A 3 -25.85 2.64 23.27
N GLN A 4 -25.09 2.75 24.34
CA GLN A 4 -23.80 3.41 24.28
C GLN A 4 -22.90 2.46 23.47
N ASN A 5 -23.02 2.57 22.14
CA ASN A 5 -22.07 1.98 21.23
C ASN A 5 -20.72 2.64 21.57
N ASN A 6 -19.99 1.98 22.46
CA ASN A 6 -18.65 2.42 22.83
C ASN A 6 -17.77 2.15 21.59
N HIS A 7 -17.72 3.11 20.67
CA HIS A 7 -16.95 3.02 19.44
C HIS A 7 -15.49 2.59 19.67
N SER A 8 -14.99 2.75 20.91
CA SER A 8 -13.63 2.32 21.27
C SER A 8 -13.46 0.79 21.34
N GLU A 9 -14.55 0.02 21.40
CA GLU A 9 -14.52 -1.46 21.39
C GLU A 9 -15.01 -2.07 20.08
N ASP A 10 -15.40 -1.25 19.10
CA ASP A 10 -15.80 -1.72 17.79
C ASP A 10 -14.56 -2.16 17.00
N ILE A 11 -14.52 -3.45 16.62
CA ILE A 11 -13.41 -4.03 15.88
C ILE A 11 -13.17 -3.32 14.56
N ILE A 12 -14.21 -2.89 13.84
CA ILE A 12 -14.09 -2.18 12.58
C ILE A 12 -13.45 -0.80 12.82
N TYR A 13 -13.88 -0.11 13.85
CA TYR A 13 -13.31 1.17 14.24
C TYR A 13 -11.83 1.04 14.60
N LEU A 14 -11.47 0.03 15.42
CA LEU A 14 -10.08 -0.21 15.82
C LEU A 14 -9.18 -0.57 14.63
N ILE A 15 -9.67 -1.38 13.69
CA ILE A 15 -8.94 -1.70 12.46
C ILE A 15 -8.67 -0.43 11.65
N LYS A 16 -9.67 0.46 11.51
CA LYS A 16 -9.51 1.74 10.80
C LYS A 16 -8.53 2.67 11.51
N CYS A 17 -8.55 2.70 12.84
CA CYS A 17 -7.58 3.47 13.61
C CYS A 17 -6.16 2.96 13.41
N LEU A 18 -5.98 1.65 13.47
CA LEU A 18 -4.68 1.01 13.25
C LEU A 18 -4.16 1.29 11.82
N ASP A 19 -5.00 1.12 10.81
CA ASP A 19 -4.65 1.42 9.42
C ASP A 19 -4.19 2.87 9.25
N LYS A 20 -4.91 3.81 9.86
CA LYS A 20 -4.55 5.24 9.85
C LYS A 20 -3.18 5.52 10.49
N GLU A 21 -2.88 4.89 11.62
CA GLU A 21 -1.58 5.07 12.28
C GLU A 21 -0.43 4.43 11.48
N LEU A 22 -0.66 3.27 10.86
CA LEU A 22 0.30 2.63 9.96
C LEU A 22 0.53 3.47 8.70
N ALA A 23 -0.52 4.08 8.14
CA ALA A 23 -0.40 5.00 7.01
C ALA A 23 0.45 6.23 7.36
N LYS A 24 0.26 6.83 8.54
CA LYS A 24 1.10 7.95 9.00
C LYS A 24 2.57 7.57 9.14
N ASP A 25 2.85 6.38 9.69
CA ASP A 25 4.22 5.89 9.80
C ASP A 25 4.86 5.68 8.43
N PHE A 26 4.11 5.15 7.48
CA PHE A 26 4.56 4.99 6.11
C PHE A 26 4.80 6.34 5.42
N ASP A 27 3.88 7.28 5.54
CA ASP A 27 4.00 8.63 4.96
C ASP A 27 5.22 9.38 5.52
N ARG A 28 5.52 9.21 6.81
CA ARG A 28 6.71 9.79 7.44
C ARG A 28 8.01 9.23 6.83
N ARG A 29 8.07 7.92 6.61
CA ARG A 29 9.23 7.29 5.95
C ARG A 29 9.37 7.71 4.49
N LEU A 30 8.27 7.89 3.78
CA LEU A 30 8.27 8.41 2.41
C LEU A 30 8.78 9.85 2.36
N ALA A 31 8.42 10.67 3.36
CA ALA A 31 8.85 12.06 3.42
C ALA A 31 10.38 12.22 3.51
N GLU A 32 11.09 11.26 4.08
CA GLU A 32 12.57 11.23 4.11
C GLU A 32 13.17 11.18 2.69
N PHE A 33 12.42 10.63 1.73
CA PHE A 33 12.80 10.57 0.31
C PHE A 33 12.10 11.67 -0.53
N GLY A 34 11.45 12.63 0.11
CA GLY A 34 10.72 13.69 -0.58
C GLY A 34 9.48 13.21 -1.34
N LEU A 35 8.86 12.09 -0.90
CA LEU A 35 7.68 11.51 -1.51
C LEU A 35 6.44 11.78 -0.68
N THR A 36 5.32 12.07 -1.36
CA THR A 36 3.99 12.07 -0.75
C THR A 36 3.47 10.63 -0.61
N GLY A 37 2.46 10.42 0.24
CA GLY A 37 1.83 9.12 0.40
C GLY A 37 1.30 8.53 -0.91
N GLN A 38 0.69 9.35 -1.77
CA GLN A 38 0.21 8.89 -3.08
C GLN A 38 1.35 8.52 -4.03
N GLN A 39 2.42 9.31 -4.07
CA GLN A 39 3.60 9.01 -4.87
C GLN A 39 4.26 7.71 -4.42
N GLY A 40 4.41 7.52 -3.11
CA GLY A 40 4.96 6.30 -2.55
C GLY A 40 4.12 5.07 -2.86
N ARG A 41 2.80 5.15 -2.66
CA ARG A 41 1.88 4.04 -2.97
C ARG A 41 1.96 3.64 -4.44
N LEU A 42 2.02 4.61 -5.36
CA LEU A 42 2.17 4.32 -6.78
C LEU A 42 3.53 3.66 -7.09
N LEU A 43 4.61 4.19 -6.55
CA LEU A 43 5.95 3.61 -6.74
C LEU A 43 6.02 2.16 -6.22
N PHE A 44 5.49 1.91 -5.02
CA PHE A 44 5.43 0.56 -4.44
C PHE A 44 4.54 -0.38 -5.24
N PHE A 45 3.41 0.09 -5.75
CA PHE A 45 2.52 -0.71 -6.60
C PHE A 45 3.24 -1.18 -7.87
N ILE A 46 3.87 -0.26 -8.61
CA ILE A 46 4.61 -0.61 -9.82
C ILE A 46 5.74 -1.60 -9.49
N TYR A 47 6.49 -1.34 -8.41
CA TYR A 47 7.56 -2.23 -7.96
C TYR A 47 7.05 -3.63 -7.65
N CYS A 48 6.00 -3.77 -6.85
CA CYS A 48 5.44 -5.07 -6.49
C CYS A 48 4.91 -5.83 -7.69
N GLN A 49 4.15 -5.18 -8.56
CA GLN A 49 3.61 -5.81 -9.78
C GLN A 49 4.74 -6.32 -10.67
N THR A 50 5.79 -5.55 -10.85
CA THR A 50 6.89 -5.91 -11.74
C THR A 50 7.82 -6.96 -11.12
N HIS A 51 8.25 -6.78 -9.87
CA HIS A 51 9.28 -7.61 -9.26
C HIS A 51 8.76 -8.89 -8.59
N HIS A 52 7.54 -8.88 -8.06
CA HIS A 52 6.99 -10.04 -7.37
C HIS A 52 6.01 -10.84 -8.23
N GLU A 53 5.24 -10.18 -9.07
CA GLU A 53 4.20 -10.82 -9.87
C GLU A 53 4.60 -10.96 -11.36
N GLY A 54 5.68 -10.31 -11.79
CA GLY A 54 6.16 -10.35 -13.17
C GLY A 54 5.21 -9.68 -14.17
N ASN A 55 4.33 -8.81 -13.70
CA ASN A 55 3.35 -8.11 -14.51
C ASN A 55 3.95 -6.85 -15.15
N ILE A 56 3.45 -6.49 -16.33
CA ILE A 56 3.68 -5.18 -16.92
C ILE A 56 2.57 -4.25 -16.44
N VAL A 57 2.97 -3.10 -15.88
CA VAL A 57 2.02 -2.09 -15.37
C VAL A 57 1.80 -1.04 -16.44
N HIS A 58 0.56 -0.87 -16.90
CA HIS A 58 0.16 0.22 -17.77
C HIS A 58 -0.46 1.36 -16.96
N GLN A 59 -0.42 2.58 -17.50
CA GLN A 59 -0.95 3.74 -16.81
C GLN A 59 -2.46 3.61 -16.52
N ASN A 60 -3.23 2.97 -17.41
CA ASN A 60 -4.65 2.70 -17.19
C ASN A 60 -4.93 1.65 -16.10
N ASP A 61 -3.99 0.75 -15.81
CA ASP A 61 -4.12 -0.19 -14.69
C ASP A 61 -4.09 0.56 -13.36
N VAL A 62 -3.25 1.60 -13.28
CA VAL A 62 -3.20 2.50 -12.12
C VAL A 62 -4.52 3.23 -11.91
N GLU A 63 -5.12 3.76 -12.99
CA GLU A 63 -6.42 4.43 -12.94
C GLU A 63 -7.50 3.54 -12.30
N LYS A 64 -7.56 2.29 -12.75
CA LYS A 64 -8.53 1.29 -12.26
C LYS A 64 -8.26 0.86 -10.82
N THR A 65 -6.99 0.56 -10.50
CA THR A 65 -6.60 0.05 -9.19
C THR A 65 -6.76 1.11 -8.09
N PHE A 66 -6.37 2.35 -8.40
CA PHE A 66 -6.42 3.45 -7.43
C PHE A 66 -7.74 4.24 -7.47
N LEU A 67 -8.64 3.90 -8.39
CA LEU A 67 -9.92 4.62 -8.61
C LEU A 67 -9.69 6.13 -8.81
N LEU A 68 -8.67 6.48 -9.57
CA LEU A 68 -8.28 7.85 -9.87
C LEU A 68 -8.57 8.21 -11.32
N SER A 69 -8.79 9.49 -11.56
CA SER A 69 -8.97 10.01 -12.91
C SER A 69 -7.65 9.92 -13.71
N LYS A 70 -7.77 9.82 -15.03
CA LYS A 70 -6.64 9.80 -15.96
C LYS A 70 -5.69 11.00 -15.74
N SER A 71 -6.23 12.19 -15.53
CA SER A 71 -5.44 13.40 -15.29
C SER A 71 -4.67 13.34 -13.97
N THR A 72 -5.29 12.81 -12.91
CA THR A 72 -4.65 12.63 -11.60
C THR A 72 -3.49 11.62 -11.69
N VAL A 73 -3.72 10.48 -12.34
CA VAL A 73 -2.70 9.46 -12.54
C VAL A 73 -1.54 10.01 -13.37
N SER A 74 -1.84 10.70 -14.49
CA SER A 74 -0.81 11.33 -15.32
C SER A 74 0.05 12.30 -14.52
N GLY A 75 -0.57 13.14 -13.68
CA GLY A 75 0.16 14.06 -12.81
C GLY A 75 1.05 13.37 -11.76
N LEU A 76 0.59 12.25 -11.18
CA LEU A 76 1.39 11.46 -10.26
C LEU A 76 2.59 10.81 -10.97
N VAL A 77 2.35 10.23 -12.13
CA VAL A 77 3.38 9.61 -12.98
C VAL A 77 4.42 10.66 -13.39
N ASP A 78 3.99 11.84 -13.86
CA ASP A 78 4.91 12.93 -14.24
C ASP A 78 5.84 13.34 -13.09
N ARG A 79 5.32 13.43 -11.88
CA ARG A 79 6.13 13.77 -10.69
C ARG A 79 7.15 12.68 -10.36
N LEU A 80 6.79 11.41 -10.48
CA LEU A 80 7.73 10.30 -10.26
C LEU A 80 8.78 10.20 -11.37
N VAL A 81 8.42 10.45 -12.63
CA VAL A 81 9.35 10.54 -13.76
C VAL A 81 10.32 11.70 -13.56
N LYS A 82 9.83 12.89 -13.16
CA LYS A 82 10.67 14.05 -12.87
C LYS A 82 11.66 13.79 -11.74
N LYS A 83 11.30 12.94 -10.79
CA LYS A 83 12.20 12.49 -9.71
C LYS A 83 13.13 11.34 -10.13
N GLU A 84 13.03 10.89 -11.37
CA GLU A 84 13.81 9.77 -11.92
C GLU A 84 13.57 8.44 -11.19
N LEU A 85 12.38 8.23 -10.62
CA LEU A 85 12.02 7.03 -9.87
C LEU A 85 11.31 5.99 -10.73
N ILE A 86 10.64 6.43 -11.78
CA ILE A 86 10.01 5.59 -12.80
C ILE A 86 10.28 6.16 -14.19
N GLU A 87 10.12 5.32 -15.18
CA GLU A 87 10.17 5.67 -16.61
C GLU A 87 8.89 5.24 -17.31
N ARG A 88 8.49 5.99 -18.34
CA ARG A 88 7.47 5.58 -19.30
C ARG A 88 8.15 4.87 -20.47
N VAL A 89 7.67 3.67 -20.76
CA VAL A 89 8.03 2.94 -21.98
C VAL A 89 6.84 3.01 -22.92
N ILE A 90 7.02 3.69 -24.04
CA ILE A 90 5.97 3.91 -25.01
C ILE A 90 6.06 2.80 -26.06
N GLU A 91 5.11 1.88 -26.01
CA GLU A 91 4.88 0.84 -27.01
C GLU A 91 3.47 1.02 -27.56
N SER A 92 3.36 1.91 -28.57
CA SER A 92 2.04 2.33 -29.08
C SER A 92 1.15 1.12 -29.41
N PRO A 93 -0.13 1.12 -28.93
CA PRO A 93 -0.86 2.22 -28.29
C PRO A 93 -0.72 2.28 -26.76
N TYR A 94 0.13 1.47 -26.18
CA TYR A 94 0.25 1.32 -24.72
C TYR A 94 1.43 2.13 -24.15
N VAL A 95 1.25 2.59 -22.92
CA VAL A 95 2.30 3.20 -22.11
C VAL A 95 2.49 2.36 -20.86
N SER A 96 3.61 1.70 -20.75
CA SER A 96 3.98 0.96 -19.54
C SER A 96 4.86 1.80 -18.62
N LEU A 97 4.84 1.46 -17.34
CA LEU A 97 5.58 2.12 -16.29
C LEU A 97 6.61 1.17 -15.69
N VAL A 98 7.86 1.62 -15.62
CA VAL A 98 8.98 0.83 -15.10
C VAL A 98 9.67 1.59 -13.99
N VAL A 99 9.98 0.90 -12.90
CA VAL A 99 10.76 1.47 -11.79
C VAL A 99 12.24 1.52 -12.18
N THR A 100 12.87 2.67 -11.99
CA THR A 100 14.31 2.82 -12.20
C THR A 100 15.12 2.18 -11.08
N GLN A 101 16.44 2.07 -11.23
CA GLN A 101 17.31 1.62 -10.15
C GLN A 101 17.20 2.53 -8.92
N LYS A 102 17.12 3.84 -9.11
CA LYS A 102 16.92 4.82 -8.03
C LYS A 102 15.60 4.58 -7.30
N GLY A 103 14.52 4.33 -8.04
CA GLY A 103 13.22 3.97 -7.46
C GLY A 103 13.26 2.66 -6.69
N THR A 104 13.92 1.64 -7.23
CA THR A 104 14.14 0.35 -6.57
C THR A 104 14.89 0.52 -5.25
N ASP A 105 15.99 1.29 -5.23
CA ASP A 105 16.79 1.53 -4.04
C ASP A 105 15.98 2.21 -2.92
N ILE A 106 15.12 3.15 -3.28
CA ILE A 106 14.20 3.81 -2.32
C ILE A 106 13.20 2.82 -1.76
N VAL A 107 12.53 2.03 -2.62
CA VAL A 107 11.56 1.02 -2.18
C VAL A 107 12.21 0.03 -1.23
N GLU A 108 13.37 -0.50 -1.57
CA GLU A 108 14.10 -1.46 -0.74
C GLU A 108 14.56 -0.84 0.58
N SER A 109 15.01 0.41 0.59
CA SER A 109 15.38 1.14 1.80
C SER A 109 14.18 1.29 2.75
N ILE A 110 13.02 1.67 2.23
CA ILE A 110 11.79 1.78 3.02
C ILE A 110 11.34 0.41 3.54
N ARG A 111 11.48 -0.65 2.74
CA ARG A 111 11.16 -2.04 3.16
C ARG A 111 12.07 -2.56 4.26
N LYS A 112 13.36 -2.26 4.24
CA LYS A 112 14.29 -2.63 5.31
C LYS A 112 13.88 -2.02 6.65
N ASN A 113 13.38 -0.80 6.65
CA ASN A 113 12.91 -0.11 7.84
C ASN A 113 11.54 -0.63 8.35
N LYS A 114 10.84 -1.47 7.57
CA LYS A 114 9.59 -2.13 7.99
C LYS A 114 9.76 -2.92 9.29
N ASN A 115 10.90 -3.54 9.50
CA ASN A 115 11.17 -4.32 10.71
C ASN A 115 11.13 -3.47 11.99
N GLN A 116 11.47 -2.19 11.91
CA GLN A 116 11.35 -1.26 13.05
C GLN A 116 9.89 -0.97 13.37
N THR A 117 9.06 -0.78 12.34
CA THR A 117 7.61 -0.60 12.52
C THR A 117 6.97 -1.86 13.12
N ILE A 118 7.34 -3.05 12.63
CA ILE A 118 6.84 -4.32 13.18
C ILE A 118 7.22 -4.45 14.66
N LYS A 119 8.49 -4.21 15.02
CA LYS A 119 8.94 -4.24 16.41
C LYS A 119 8.16 -3.29 17.30
N LYS A 120 7.91 -2.08 16.84
CA LYS A 120 7.12 -1.08 17.56
C LYS A 120 5.66 -1.50 17.69
N LEU A 121 5.06 -2.00 16.61
CA LEU A 121 3.67 -2.45 16.55
C LEU A 121 3.42 -3.63 17.50
N THR A 122 4.36 -4.57 17.58
CA THR A 122 4.24 -5.79 18.38
C THR A 122 4.92 -5.69 19.74
N GLN A 123 5.35 -4.50 20.13
CA GLN A 123 5.94 -4.26 21.45
C GLN A 123 4.99 -4.73 22.56
N ASN A 124 5.51 -5.47 23.53
CA ASN A 124 4.76 -6.05 24.65
C ASN A 124 3.81 -7.21 24.28
N LEU A 125 3.90 -7.74 23.07
CA LEU A 125 3.22 -8.97 22.66
C LEU A 125 4.23 -10.12 22.59
N SER A 126 3.79 -11.32 23.02
CA SER A 126 4.59 -12.54 22.82
C SER A 126 4.57 -12.97 21.35
N ASP A 127 5.52 -13.80 20.93
CA ASP A 127 5.55 -14.35 19.58
C ASP A 127 4.30 -15.16 19.26
N GLU A 128 3.74 -15.87 20.24
CA GLU A 128 2.49 -16.63 20.09
C GLU A 128 1.29 -15.71 19.84
N GLU A 129 1.20 -14.59 20.58
CA GLU A 129 0.14 -13.59 20.39
C GLU A 129 0.23 -12.94 19.01
N VAL A 130 1.45 -12.62 18.55
CA VAL A 130 1.68 -12.07 17.21
C VAL A 130 1.26 -13.08 16.14
N GLN A 131 1.65 -14.35 16.24
CA GLN A 131 1.26 -15.37 15.29
C GLN A 131 -0.26 -15.60 15.25
N ARG A 132 -0.90 -15.62 16.42
CA ARG A 132 -2.36 -15.73 16.52
C ARG A 132 -3.07 -14.54 15.89
N MET A 133 -2.55 -13.33 16.09
CA MET A 133 -3.07 -12.12 15.46
C MET A 133 -2.97 -12.16 13.94
N ILE A 134 -1.83 -12.61 13.40
CA ILE A 134 -1.64 -12.80 11.95
C ILE A 134 -2.68 -13.77 11.39
N GLN A 135 -2.89 -14.91 12.05
CA GLN A 135 -3.89 -15.90 11.63
C GLN A 135 -5.31 -15.33 11.66
N ASN A 136 -5.66 -14.61 12.72
CA ASN A 136 -6.97 -13.99 12.87
C ASN A 136 -7.22 -12.92 11.81
N ILE A 137 -6.24 -12.07 11.51
CA ILE A 137 -6.36 -11.05 10.45
C ILE A 137 -6.58 -11.71 9.09
N LYS A 138 -5.86 -12.79 8.78
CA LYS A 138 -6.04 -13.55 7.54
C LYS A 138 -7.46 -14.13 7.44
N LEU A 139 -7.97 -14.66 8.55
CA LEU A 139 -9.33 -15.20 8.62
C LEU A 139 -10.38 -14.12 8.37
N LEU A 140 -10.23 -12.94 9.00
CA LEU A 140 -11.14 -11.80 8.80
C LEU A 140 -11.17 -11.36 7.33
N ILE A 141 -10.00 -11.29 6.69
CA ILE A 141 -9.88 -10.93 5.27
C ILE A 141 -10.60 -11.95 4.39
N ASN A 142 -10.42 -13.25 4.65
CA ASN A 142 -11.05 -14.30 3.88
C ASN A 142 -12.58 -14.28 4.04
N ASN A 143 -13.08 -14.09 5.24
CA ASN A 143 -14.52 -14.03 5.51
C ASN A 143 -15.20 -12.93 4.67
N ILE A 144 -14.58 -11.76 4.55
CA ILE A 144 -15.12 -10.66 3.73
C ILE A 144 -15.07 -11.01 2.23
N LYS A 145 -14.00 -11.67 1.76
CA LYS A 145 -13.85 -12.03 0.34
C LYS A 145 -14.83 -13.13 -0.11
N GLU A 146 -15.10 -14.11 0.74
CA GLU A 146 -16.05 -15.20 0.43
C GLU A 146 -17.47 -14.67 0.22
N GLU A 147 -17.90 -13.64 0.96
CA GLU A 147 -19.20 -13.00 0.75
C GLU A 147 -19.31 -12.30 -0.62
N GLU A 148 -18.21 -11.79 -1.17
CA GLU A 148 -18.21 -11.15 -2.50
C GLU A 148 -18.29 -12.18 -3.64
N GLU A 149 -17.81 -13.39 -3.47
CA GLU A 149 -17.87 -14.47 -4.46
C GLU A 149 -19.27 -15.11 -4.49
N ASP A 150 -19.93 -15.27 -3.36
CA ASP A 150 -21.29 -15.81 -3.25
C ASP A 150 -22.36 -14.82 -3.74
N ALA A 151 -22.06 -13.53 -3.82
CA ALA A 151 -22.96 -12.48 -4.30
C ALA A 151 -22.96 -12.26 -5.83
N LYS A 152 -22.12 -13.00 -6.57
CA LYS A 152 -22.03 -12.96 -8.05
C LYS A 152 -22.76 -14.12 -8.68
#